data_d021787ff05ba1e95dbfbf56a9914b3c
#
_entry.id   d021787ff05ba1e95dbfbf56a9914b3c
#
_cell.length_a   1.000
_cell.length_b   1.000
_cell.length_c   1.000
_cell.angle_alpha   90.00
_cell.angle_beta   90.00
_cell.angle_gamma   90.00
#
_symmetry.space_group_name_H-M   'P 1'
#
loop_
_entity.id
_entity.type
_entity.pdbx_description
1 polymer ?
#
loop_
_entity_poly.entity_id
_entity_poly.type
_entity_poly.pdbx_seq_one_letter_code
_entity_poly.pdbx_strand_id
1 'polypeptide(L)'
;MFANSKLLQRYAILCGLLTEYESIQNKIKHGYLFKDHLHKAIELKPEDPLSYYLLGRWCYAVSQCTWIERKIAATLFGEPPSATVQDALQNFLKAEEISPKYSKFNYVFLAKCYKDLGQRSRALQMCDAASAMSIVTKEVFFLFGLIRFIV
;
A
#
# COMPACT_ATOMS: atom_id res chain seq x y z
N MET A 1 -15.82 18.33 -1.34
CA MET A 1 -14.75 17.69 -2.09
C MET A 1 -13.75 16.94 -1.19
N PHE A 2 -13.14 17.58 -0.21
CA PHE A 2 -12.21 16.94 0.75
C PHE A 2 -12.84 15.84 1.61
N ALA A 3 -14.11 15.98 2.00
CA ALA A 3 -14.83 14.97 2.79
C ALA A 3 -14.97 13.64 2.02
N ASN A 4 -15.20 13.71 0.71
CA ASN A 4 -15.38 12.52 -0.12
C ASN A 4 -14.07 11.74 -0.31
N SER A 5 -12.93 12.40 -0.45
CA SER A 5 -11.62 11.72 -0.53
C SER A 5 -11.31 10.96 0.76
N LYS A 6 -11.49 11.59 1.92
CA LYS A 6 -11.29 10.92 3.23
C LYS A 6 -12.25 9.74 3.44
N LEU A 7 -13.50 9.87 2.97
CA LEU A 7 -14.48 8.79 3.05
C LEU A 7 -14.04 7.58 2.21
N LEU A 8 -13.57 7.82 0.99
CA LEU A 8 -13.05 6.77 0.10
C LEU A 8 -11.83 6.07 0.69
N GLN A 9 -10.90 6.84 1.28
CA GLN A 9 -9.75 6.24 1.99
C GLN A 9 -10.20 5.36 3.16
N ARG A 10 -11.12 5.84 4.00
CA ARG A 10 -11.64 5.07 5.14
C ARG A 10 -12.36 3.82 4.68
N TYR A 11 -13.15 3.91 3.62
CA TYR A 11 -13.81 2.74 3.04
C TYR A 11 -12.78 1.72 2.52
N ALA A 12 -11.75 2.17 1.80
CA ALA A 12 -10.66 1.31 1.35
C ALA A 12 -10.00 0.59 2.55
N ILE A 13 -9.66 1.33 3.60
CA ILE A 13 -9.05 0.78 4.81
C ILE A 13 -9.97 -0.27 5.48
N LEU A 14 -11.28 0.00 5.58
CA LEU A 14 -12.25 -0.95 6.14
C LEU A 14 -12.35 -2.22 5.29
N CYS A 15 -12.41 -2.08 3.96
CA CYS A 15 -12.35 -3.24 3.06
C CYS A 15 -11.08 -4.06 3.32
N GLY A 16 -9.95 -3.37 3.56
CA GLY A 16 -8.71 -3.98 3.95
C GLY A 16 -8.80 -4.79 5.23
N LEU A 17 -9.37 -4.26 6.28
CA LEU A 17 -9.49 -4.92 7.59
C LEU A 17 -10.41 -6.14 7.58
N LEU A 18 -11.48 -6.12 6.77
CA LEU A 18 -12.46 -7.20 6.69
C LEU A 18 -11.90 -8.48 6.07
N THR A 19 -10.85 -8.39 5.28
CA THR A 19 -10.32 -9.57 4.55
C THR A 19 -9.56 -10.56 5.44
N GLU A 20 -9.27 -10.23 6.69
CA GLU A 20 -8.53 -11.12 7.59
C GLU A 20 -9.27 -12.45 7.84
N TYR A 21 -10.59 -12.43 7.76
CA TYR A 21 -11.47 -13.59 8.04
C TYR A 21 -12.13 -14.19 6.79
N GLU A 22 -11.72 -13.76 5.60
CA GLU A 22 -12.42 -14.11 4.37
C GLU A 22 -11.66 -15.13 3.50
N SER A 23 -12.40 -15.72 2.55
CA SER A 23 -11.83 -16.60 1.53
C SER A 23 -10.84 -15.84 0.62
N ILE A 24 -9.92 -16.56 -0.03
CA ILE A 24 -8.95 -15.98 -0.97
C ILE A 24 -9.66 -15.18 -2.07
N GLN A 25 -10.83 -15.65 -2.56
CA GLN A 25 -11.61 -14.94 -3.57
C GLN A 25 -12.11 -13.59 -3.09
N ASN A 26 -12.62 -13.53 -1.86
CA ASN A 26 -13.08 -12.27 -1.26
C ASN A 26 -11.92 -11.31 -0.99
N LYS A 27 -10.77 -11.83 -0.53
CA LYS A 27 -9.55 -11.03 -0.37
C LYS A 27 -9.16 -10.35 -1.68
N ILE A 28 -9.14 -11.08 -2.78
CA ILE A 28 -8.81 -10.55 -4.10
C ILE A 28 -9.84 -9.50 -4.51
N LYS A 29 -11.14 -9.77 -4.36
CA LYS A 29 -12.20 -8.81 -4.67
C LYS A 29 -12.06 -7.51 -3.89
N HIS A 30 -11.82 -7.59 -2.58
CA HIS A 30 -11.62 -6.42 -1.74
C HIS A 30 -10.33 -5.67 -2.10
N GLY A 31 -9.28 -6.38 -2.52
CA GLY A 31 -8.06 -5.77 -3.02
C GLY A 31 -8.28 -4.88 -4.25
N TYR A 32 -9.11 -5.30 -5.19
CA TYR A 32 -9.51 -4.48 -6.35
C TYR A 32 -10.36 -3.27 -5.92
N LEU A 33 -11.36 -3.48 -5.07
CA LEU A 33 -12.17 -2.38 -4.52
C LEU A 33 -11.31 -1.34 -3.78
N PHE A 34 -10.35 -1.81 -3.00
CA PHE A 34 -9.38 -0.97 -2.31
C PHE A 34 -8.60 -0.08 -3.30
N LYS A 35 -8.04 -0.68 -4.34
CA LYS A 35 -7.33 0.04 -5.41
C LYS A 35 -8.21 1.09 -6.07
N ASP A 36 -9.41 0.70 -6.48
CA ASP A 36 -10.34 1.60 -7.21
C ASP A 36 -10.74 2.82 -6.36
N HIS A 37 -10.99 2.60 -5.07
CA HIS A 37 -11.31 3.69 -4.15
C HIS A 37 -10.11 4.61 -3.91
N LEU A 38 -8.88 4.07 -3.87
CA LEU A 38 -7.67 4.88 -3.77
C LEU A 38 -7.42 5.73 -5.01
N HIS A 39 -7.63 5.19 -6.21
CA HIS A 39 -7.52 5.97 -7.44
C HIS A 39 -8.51 7.16 -7.43
N LYS A 40 -9.77 6.92 -7.08
CA LYS A 40 -10.75 8.00 -6.92
C LYS A 40 -10.38 9.01 -5.83
N ALA A 41 -9.79 8.54 -4.73
CA ALA A 41 -9.32 9.42 -3.67
C ALA A 41 -8.17 10.33 -4.15
N ILE A 42 -7.25 9.78 -4.94
CA ILE A 42 -6.14 10.53 -5.56
C ILE A 42 -6.65 11.54 -6.58
N GLU A 43 -7.63 11.17 -7.43
CA GLU A 43 -8.26 12.09 -8.38
C GLU A 43 -8.90 13.29 -7.66
N LEU A 44 -9.55 13.07 -6.52
CA LEU A 44 -10.19 14.11 -5.73
C LEU A 44 -9.21 14.95 -4.92
N LYS A 45 -8.07 14.35 -4.52
CA LYS A 45 -7.04 15.01 -3.71
C LYS A 45 -5.66 14.46 -4.05
N PRO A 46 -5.02 14.96 -5.12
CA PRO A 46 -3.73 14.46 -5.59
C PRO A 46 -2.54 14.78 -4.66
N GLU A 47 -2.75 15.65 -3.67
CA GLU A 47 -1.71 16.04 -2.70
C GLU A 47 -1.85 15.34 -1.34
N ASP A 48 -2.48 14.17 -1.28
CA ASP A 48 -2.62 13.42 -0.05
C ASP A 48 -1.62 12.26 0.01
N PRO A 49 -0.58 12.34 0.86
CA PRO A 49 0.45 11.30 0.94
C PRO A 49 -0.08 9.95 1.38
N LEU A 50 -1.17 9.92 2.18
CA LEU A 50 -1.77 8.67 2.65
C LEU A 50 -2.29 7.82 1.48
N SER A 51 -2.94 8.43 0.49
CA SER A 51 -3.46 7.70 -0.67
C SER A 51 -2.35 7.02 -1.47
N TYR A 52 -1.24 7.70 -1.69
CA TYR A 52 -0.08 7.12 -2.38
C TYR A 52 0.62 6.05 -1.55
N TYR A 53 0.78 6.27 -0.25
CA TYR A 53 1.30 5.26 0.65
C TYR A 53 0.47 3.96 0.60
N LEU A 54 -0.85 4.07 0.68
CA LEU A 54 -1.77 2.93 0.62
C LEU A 54 -1.73 2.24 -0.75
N LEU A 55 -1.65 3.01 -1.84
CA LEU A 55 -1.52 2.45 -3.19
C LEU A 55 -0.17 1.74 -3.37
N GLY A 56 0.91 2.31 -2.84
CA GLY A 56 2.22 1.66 -2.80
C GLY A 56 2.17 0.32 -2.06
N ARG A 57 1.46 0.26 -0.93
CA ARG A 57 1.22 -0.97 -0.17
C ARG A 57 0.50 -2.03 -1.01
N TRP A 58 -0.55 -1.63 -1.73
CA TRP A 58 -1.28 -2.52 -2.64
C TRP A 58 -0.37 -3.03 -3.77
N CYS A 59 0.36 -2.15 -4.45
CA CYS A 59 1.29 -2.54 -5.50
C CYS A 59 2.35 -3.52 -4.99
N TYR A 60 2.92 -3.26 -3.81
CA TYR A 60 3.91 -4.15 -3.20
C TYR A 60 3.32 -5.54 -2.92
N ALA A 61 2.12 -5.60 -2.33
CA ALA A 61 1.43 -6.85 -2.06
C ALA A 61 1.17 -7.65 -3.34
N VAL A 62 0.65 -6.99 -4.38
CA VAL A 62 0.40 -7.62 -5.68
C VAL A 62 1.69 -8.12 -6.32
N SER A 63 2.80 -7.40 -6.19
CA SER A 63 4.10 -7.84 -6.70
C SER A 63 4.60 -9.13 -6.04
N GLN A 64 4.19 -9.38 -4.79
CA GLN A 64 4.54 -10.58 -4.02
C GLN A 64 3.53 -11.73 -4.18
N CYS A 65 2.43 -11.55 -4.93
CA CYS A 65 1.42 -12.59 -5.15
C CYS A 65 2.02 -13.83 -5.79
N THR A 66 1.65 -14.98 -5.23
CA THR A 66 2.01 -16.30 -5.78
C THR A 66 1.33 -16.57 -7.12
N TRP A 67 1.86 -17.53 -7.87
CA TRP A 67 1.24 -17.97 -9.12
C TRP A 67 -0.22 -18.41 -8.93
N ILE A 68 -0.54 -19.11 -7.83
CA ILE A 68 -1.89 -19.58 -7.52
C ILE A 68 -2.85 -18.42 -7.32
N GLU A 69 -2.45 -17.41 -6.53
CA GLU A 69 -3.26 -16.21 -6.28
C GLU A 69 -3.51 -15.42 -7.56
N ARG A 70 -2.49 -15.28 -8.42
CA ARG A 70 -2.64 -14.65 -9.74
C ARG A 70 -3.63 -15.41 -10.64
N LYS A 71 -3.58 -16.74 -10.62
CA LYS A 71 -4.50 -17.58 -11.40
C LYS A 71 -5.94 -17.47 -10.90
N ILE A 72 -6.16 -17.44 -9.60
CA ILE A 72 -7.49 -17.21 -8.99
C ILE A 72 -8.01 -15.81 -9.40
N ALA A 73 -7.18 -14.78 -9.30
CA ALA A 73 -7.55 -13.43 -9.70
C ALA A 73 -7.94 -13.34 -11.17
N ALA A 74 -7.16 -13.96 -12.06
CA ALA A 74 -7.46 -14.02 -13.50
C ALA A 74 -8.80 -14.72 -13.78
N THR A 75 -9.10 -15.79 -13.04
CA THR A 75 -10.36 -16.52 -13.20
C THR A 75 -11.58 -15.70 -12.76
N LEU A 76 -11.44 -14.90 -11.69
CA LEU A 76 -12.53 -14.11 -11.13
C LEU A 76 -12.76 -12.78 -11.84
N PHE A 77 -11.71 -12.16 -12.36
CA PHE A 77 -11.73 -10.78 -12.88
C PHE A 77 -11.27 -10.65 -14.35
N GLY A 78 -10.95 -11.77 -15.00
CA GLY A 78 -10.51 -11.79 -16.39
C GLY A 78 -9.03 -11.49 -16.59
N GLU A 79 -8.43 -10.62 -15.74
CA GLU A 79 -7.01 -10.30 -15.79
C GLU A 79 -6.37 -10.44 -14.40
N PRO A 80 -5.14 -11.01 -14.32
CA PRO A 80 -4.43 -11.04 -13.05
C PRO A 80 -4.00 -9.61 -12.67
N PRO A 81 -3.95 -9.30 -11.36
CA PRO A 81 -3.44 -8.00 -10.92
C PRO A 81 -1.98 -7.86 -11.36
N SER A 82 -1.68 -6.78 -12.05
CA SER A 82 -0.35 -6.48 -12.57
C SER A 82 0.21 -5.25 -11.87
N ALA A 83 0.95 -5.45 -10.80
CA ALA A 83 1.75 -4.41 -10.18
C ALA A 83 3.14 -4.96 -9.86
N THR A 84 4.13 -4.10 -9.97
CA THR A 84 5.55 -4.41 -9.78
C THR A 84 6.08 -3.75 -8.51
N VAL A 85 7.24 -4.22 -8.04
CA VAL A 85 7.98 -3.55 -6.94
C VAL A 85 8.35 -2.12 -7.34
N GLN A 86 8.59 -1.88 -8.65
CA GLN A 86 8.89 -0.54 -9.16
C GLN A 86 7.67 0.40 -9.05
N ASP A 87 6.46 -0.09 -9.35
CA ASP A 87 5.23 0.69 -9.18
C ASP A 87 5.01 1.03 -7.69
N ALA A 88 5.26 0.07 -6.80
CA ALA A 88 5.20 0.31 -5.37
C ALA A 88 6.19 1.39 -4.92
N LEU A 89 7.45 1.28 -5.37
CA LEU A 89 8.50 2.26 -5.07
C LEU A 89 8.10 3.68 -5.51
N GLN A 90 7.56 3.84 -6.72
CA GLN A 90 7.13 5.15 -7.22
C GLN A 90 6.03 5.77 -6.33
N ASN A 91 5.06 4.97 -5.89
CA ASN A 91 4.00 5.45 -5.01
C ASN A 91 4.54 5.86 -3.63
N PHE A 92 5.46 5.10 -3.03
CA PHE A 92 6.07 5.46 -1.76
C PHE A 92 6.96 6.72 -1.87
N LEU A 93 7.68 6.87 -2.98
CA LEU A 93 8.45 8.08 -3.26
C LEU A 93 7.54 9.30 -3.45
N LYS A 94 6.38 9.13 -4.11
CA LYS A 94 5.40 10.21 -4.26
C LYS A 94 4.82 10.64 -2.91
N ALA A 95 4.54 9.71 -2.02
CA ALA A 95 4.11 10.04 -0.66
C ALA A 95 5.17 10.87 0.09
N GLU A 96 6.45 10.53 -0.06
CA GLU A 96 7.57 11.26 0.54
C GLU A 96 7.78 12.64 -0.10
N GLU A 97 7.61 12.77 -1.42
CA GLU A 97 7.67 14.05 -2.14
C GLU A 97 6.60 15.03 -1.65
N ILE A 98 5.36 14.54 -1.47
CA ILE A 98 4.24 15.36 -1.01
C ILE A 98 4.44 15.81 0.45
N SER A 99 4.90 14.90 1.29
CA SER A 99 5.12 15.16 2.71
C SER A 99 6.41 14.49 3.20
N PRO A 100 7.55 15.20 3.17
CA PRO A 100 8.81 14.65 3.66
C PRO A 100 8.71 14.17 5.11
N LYS A 101 9.26 12.99 5.38
CA LYS A 101 9.16 12.30 6.68
C LYS A 101 7.72 12.00 7.10
N TYR A 102 6.88 11.76 6.10
CA TYR A 102 5.46 11.48 6.29
C TYR A 102 5.20 10.35 7.31
N SER A 103 5.89 9.23 7.17
CA SER A 103 5.67 8.08 8.02
C SER A 103 6.92 7.19 8.08
N LYS A 104 7.24 6.72 9.28
CA LYS A 104 8.27 5.69 9.49
C LYS A 104 8.05 4.46 8.63
N PHE A 105 6.80 4.04 8.49
CA PHE A 105 6.45 2.87 7.70
C PHE A 105 6.63 3.09 6.19
N ASN A 106 6.48 4.33 5.70
CA ASN A 106 6.82 4.64 4.32
C ASN A 106 8.30 4.36 4.04
N TYR A 107 9.19 4.74 4.94
CA TYR A 107 10.62 4.42 4.84
C TYR A 107 10.90 2.91 4.92
N VAL A 108 10.18 2.17 5.77
CA VAL A 108 10.29 0.71 5.83
C VAL A 108 9.93 0.07 4.49
N PHE A 109 8.85 0.53 3.84
CA PHE A 109 8.46 0.00 2.54
C PHE A 109 9.39 0.46 1.41
N LEU A 110 9.91 1.68 1.46
CA LEU A 110 10.98 2.12 0.56
C LEU A 110 12.21 1.21 0.68
N ALA A 111 12.63 0.87 1.90
CA ALA A 111 13.73 -0.05 2.14
C ALA A 111 13.46 -1.45 1.56
N LYS A 112 12.24 -1.99 1.74
CA LYS A 112 11.83 -3.27 1.16
C LYS A 112 11.89 -3.23 -0.37
N CYS A 113 11.33 -2.19 -1.00
CA CYS A 113 11.36 -2.05 -2.45
C CYS A 113 12.80 -1.96 -2.99
N TYR A 114 13.65 -1.15 -2.37
CA TYR A 114 15.05 -1.04 -2.77
C TYR A 114 15.82 -2.35 -2.60
N LYS A 115 15.56 -3.08 -1.52
CA LYS A 115 16.13 -4.42 -1.30
C LYS A 115 15.74 -5.38 -2.42
N ASP A 116 14.44 -5.46 -2.73
CA ASP A 116 13.91 -6.37 -3.74
C ASP A 116 14.39 -6.03 -5.17
N LEU A 117 14.70 -4.75 -5.40
CA LEU A 117 15.31 -4.25 -6.63
C LEU A 117 16.86 -4.38 -6.65
N GLY A 118 17.46 -5.00 -5.64
CA GLY A 118 18.91 -5.18 -5.55
C GLY A 118 19.72 -3.93 -5.16
N GLN A 119 19.06 -2.84 -4.79
CA GLN A 119 19.69 -1.55 -4.45
C GLN A 119 20.01 -1.45 -2.95
N ARG A 120 20.92 -2.30 -2.49
CA ARG A 120 21.23 -2.48 -1.05
C ARG A 120 21.64 -1.19 -0.32
N SER A 121 22.44 -0.34 -0.95
CA SER A 121 22.87 0.94 -0.35
C SER A 121 21.69 1.86 -0.03
N ARG A 122 20.76 2.00 -1.00
CA ARG A 122 19.53 2.79 -0.80
C ARG A 122 18.60 2.16 0.24
N ALA A 123 18.49 0.83 0.25
CA ALA A 123 17.71 0.13 1.26
C ALA A 123 18.23 0.44 2.69
N LEU A 124 19.54 0.40 2.91
CA LEU A 124 20.15 0.75 4.19
C LEU A 124 19.89 2.21 4.58
N GLN A 125 20.03 3.15 3.65
CA GLN A 125 19.70 4.56 3.90
C GLN A 125 18.25 4.74 4.38
N MET A 126 17.29 4.01 3.79
CA MET A 126 15.89 4.06 4.21
C MET A 126 15.68 3.41 5.59
N CYS A 127 16.41 2.35 5.91
CA CYS A 127 16.39 1.75 7.25
C CYS A 127 16.89 2.72 8.31
N ASP A 128 17.99 3.42 8.03
CA ASP A 128 18.56 4.42 8.94
C ASP A 128 17.59 5.58 9.16
N ALA A 129 16.97 6.09 8.06
CA ALA A 129 15.96 7.11 8.13
C ALA A 129 14.74 6.66 8.95
N ALA A 130 14.27 5.43 8.75
CA ALA A 130 13.18 4.86 9.54
C ALA A 130 13.55 4.76 11.03
N SER A 131 14.78 4.34 11.34
CA SER A 131 15.26 4.17 12.72
C SER A 131 15.36 5.50 13.46
N ALA A 132 15.70 6.57 12.75
CA ALA A 132 15.79 7.93 13.30
C ALA A 132 14.41 8.56 13.61
N MET A 133 13.32 8.00 13.11
CA MET A 133 11.97 8.51 13.34
C MET A 133 11.33 7.90 14.58
N SER A 134 10.74 8.73 15.44
CA SER A 134 9.87 8.27 16.53
C SER A 134 8.56 7.71 15.97
N ILE A 135 8.01 6.68 16.63
CA ILE A 135 6.68 6.15 16.28
C ILE A 135 5.64 7.07 16.93
N VAL A 136 4.82 7.72 16.12
CA VAL A 136 3.64 8.43 16.62
C VAL A 136 2.52 7.40 16.82
N THR A 137 1.98 7.32 18.02
CA THR A 137 1.01 6.27 18.44
C THR A 137 -0.21 6.15 17.54
N LYS A 138 -0.62 7.23 16.86
CA LYS A 138 -1.74 7.22 15.90
C LYS A 138 -1.45 6.43 14.63
N GLU A 139 -0.19 6.36 14.19
CA GLU A 139 0.22 5.56 13.03
C GLU A 139 0.17 4.06 13.33
N VAL A 140 0.44 3.67 14.57
CA VAL A 140 0.48 2.26 15.01
C VAL A 140 -0.90 1.61 14.89
N PHE A 141 -1.96 2.27 15.34
CA PHE A 141 -3.32 1.72 15.31
C PHE A 141 -3.85 1.55 13.88
N PHE A 142 -3.57 2.51 13.00
CA PHE A 142 -3.99 2.47 11.60
C PHE A 142 -3.24 1.41 10.78
N LEU A 143 -2.02 1.09 11.20
CA LEU A 143 -1.10 0.23 10.45
C LEU A 143 -1.11 -1.22 10.89
N PHE A 144 -1.42 -1.50 12.16
CA PHE A 144 -1.57 -2.88 12.63
C PHE A 144 -2.71 -3.60 11.92
N GLY A 145 -3.83 -2.93 11.67
CA GLY A 145 -4.93 -3.47 10.87
C GLY A 145 -4.54 -3.72 9.40
N LEU A 146 -3.69 -2.88 8.82
CA LEU A 146 -3.23 -3.00 7.42
C LEU A 146 -2.04 -3.95 7.24
N ILE A 147 -1.21 -4.16 8.26
CA ILE A 147 -0.05 -5.05 8.18
C ILE A 147 -0.48 -6.51 8.05
N ARG A 148 -1.55 -6.91 8.72
CA ARG A 148 -2.12 -8.25 8.62
C ARG A 148 -2.78 -8.55 7.27
N PHE A 149 -3.08 -7.52 6.51
CA PHE A 149 -3.74 -7.62 5.21
C PHE A 149 -2.85 -8.12 4.08
N ILE A 150 -1.54 -8.07 4.25
CA ILE A 150 -0.55 -8.25 3.17
C ILE A 150 0.50 -9.34 3.50
N VAL A 151 0.30 -10.09 4.58
CA VAL A 151 1.17 -11.23 4.92
C VAL A 151 0.44 -12.55 4.69
#